data_c0f1c62d836527de465ebbb16a92359f
#
_entry.id   c0f1c62d836527de465ebbb16a92359f
#
_cell.length_a   1.000
_cell.length_b   1.000
_cell.length_c   1.000
_cell.angle_alpha   90.00
_cell.angle_beta   90.00
_cell.angle_gamma   90.00
#
_symmetry.space_group_name_H-M   'P 1'
#
loop_
_entity.id
_entity.type
_entity.pdbx_description
1 polymer ?
#
loop_
_entity_poly.entity_id
_entity_poly.type
_entity_poly.pdbx_seq_one_letter_code
_entity_poly.pdbx_strand_id
1 'polypeptide(L)'
;MPKIVGTGNYTYEVNEEWAQLPEGWDMPAASVFGDSQDRVFCFNRSPDHHIVIFDREGNYLHHWDAGSFTFAHAIFIDHEGMVWLIDRDIGQVFKYTPEGQLLLTIGTRDYQSDTGIAEISSSLAHTVVRPGEPFN
;
A
#
# COMPACT_ATOMS: atom_id res chain seq x y z
N MET A 1 1.94 -8.34 -29.17
CA MET A 1 1.13 -7.13 -29.36
C MET A 1 0.95 -6.44 -28.02
N PRO A 2 1.01 -5.12 -27.98
CA PRO A 2 0.77 -4.43 -26.71
C PRO A 2 -0.66 -4.70 -26.20
N LYS A 3 -0.77 -4.85 -24.90
CA LYS A 3 -2.06 -5.04 -24.22
C LYS A 3 -2.69 -3.69 -23.95
N ILE A 4 -3.80 -3.40 -24.61
CA ILE A 4 -4.53 -2.14 -24.45
C ILE A 4 -5.72 -2.36 -23.54
N VAL A 5 -5.93 -1.48 -22.57
CA VAL A 5 -7.05 -1.46 -21.64
C VAL A 5 -7.76 -0.10 -21.69
N GLY A 6 -9.02 -0.06 -21.27
CA GLY A 6 -9.83 1.15 -21.28
C GLY A 6 -10.81 1.22 -22.44
N THR A 7 -11.57 2.33 -22.52
CA THR A 7 -12.59 2.55 -23.54
C THR A 7 -12.64 4.01 -24.01
N GLY A 8 -13.09 4.24 -25.23
CA GLY A 8 -13.26 5.58 -25.78
C GLY A 8 -11.95 6.35 -25.84
N ASN A 9 -11.93 7.54 -25.28
CA ASN A 9 -10.73 8.41 -25.23
C ASN A 9 -9.76 8.07 -24.10
N TYR A 10 -10.07 7.08 -23.26
CA TYR A 10 -9.28 6.67 -22.11
C TYR A 10 -8.76 5.25 -22.33
N THR A 11 -7.82 5.12 -23.25
CA THR A 11 -7.15 3.87 -23.54
C THR A 11 -5.69 3.95 -23.17
N TYR A 12 -5.16 2.88 -22.59
CA TYR A 12 -3.80 2.80 -22.07
C TYR A 12 -3.13 1.52 -22.53
N GLU A 13 -1.87 1.61 -22.85
CA GLU A 13 -1.02 0.45 -23.07
C GLU A 13 -0.49 -0.05 -21.71
N VAL A 14 -0.64 -1.35 -21.44
CA VAL A 14 -0.10 -1.97 -20.24
C VAL A 14 1.36 -2.32 -20.46
N ASN A 15 2.24 -1.74 -19.65
CA ASN A 15 3.64 -2.12 -19.59
C ASN A 15 3.86 -3.07 -18.40
N GLU A 16 3.85 -4.37 -18.66
CA GLU A 16 4.00 -5.39 -17.62
C GLU A 16 5.43 -5.49 -17.07
N GLU A 17 6.42 -4.92 -17.77
CA GLU A 17 7.84 -4.93 -17.42
C GLU A 17 8.33 -3.56 -16.90
N TRP A 18 7.39 -2.66 -16.55
CA TRP A 18 7.77 -1.32 -16.10
C TRP A 18 8.61 -1.36 -14.81
N ALA A 19 8.20 -2.11 -13.80
CA ALA A 19 8.90 -2.21 -12.53
C ALA A 19 10.10 -3.17 -12.63
N GLN A 20 11.29 -2.60 -12.66
CA GLN A 20 12.54 -3.35 -12.73
C GLN A 20 13.01 -3.74 -11.31
N LEU A 21 12.53 -4.87 -10.84
CA LEU A 21 12.87 -5.41 -9.52
C LEU A 21 14.29 -5.97 -9.47
N PRO A 22 14.95 -5.94 -8.30
CA PRO A 22 16.14 -6.74 -8.07
C PRO A 22 15.91 -8.23 -8.35
N GLU A 23 16.95 -8.93 -8.80
CA GLU A 23 16.86 -10.35 -9.13
C GLU A 23 16.37 -11.18 -7.94
N GLY A 24 15.41 -12.06 -8.21
CA GLY A 24 14.83 -12.97 -7.22
C GLY A 24 13.75 -12.34 -6.34
N TRP A 25 13.41 -11.06 -6.55
CA TRP A 25 12.32 -10.43 -5.83
C TRP A 25 10.99 -10.62 -6.53
N ASP A 26 9.94 -10.78 -5.73
CA ASP A 26 8.56 -10.59 -6.12
C ASP A 26 8.00 -9.35 -5.43
N MET A 27 6.94 -8.77 -5.98
CA MET A 27 6.28 -7.60 -5.42
C MET A 27 4.76 -7.77 -5.48
N PRO A 28 4.16 -8.51 -4.53
CA PRO A 28 2.71 -8.62 -4.45
C PRO A 28 2.12 -7.29 -3.93
N ALA A 29 2.09 -6.29 -4.82
CA ALA A 29 1.68 -4.94 -4.51
C ALA A 29 0.22 -4.87 -4.06
N ALA A 30 -0.01 -4.26 -2.91
CA ALA A 30 -1.34 -3.95 -2.38
C ALA A 30 -1.81 -2.58 -2.85
N SER A 31 -0.90 -1.60 -2.89
CA SER A 31 -1.20 -0.22 -3.25
C SER A 31 0.04 0.51 -3.74
N VAL A 32 -0.15 1.56 -4.55
CA VAL A 32 0.91 2.41 -5.07
C VAL A 32 0.53 3.88 -4.92
N PHE A 33 1.54 4.74 -4.77
CA PHE A 33 1.36 6.19 -4.76
C PHE A 33 2.59 6.90 -5.35
N GLY A 34 2.36 7.97 -6.11
CA GLY A 34 3.42 8.81 -6.66
C GLY A 34 3.68 10.03 -5.79
N ASP A 35 4.95 10.37 -5.57
CA ASP A 35 5.29 11.59 -4.85
C ASP A 35 5.50 12.80 -5.80
N SER A 36 5.79 13.98 -5.23
CA SER A 36 6.03 15.21 -5.99
C SER A 36 7.33 15.22 -6.80
N GLN A 37 8.17 14.20 -6.67
CA GLN A 37 9.41 14.01 -7.44
C GLN A 37 9.27 12.94 -8.53
N ASP A 38 8.04 12.54 -8.86
CA ASP A 38 7.73 11.45 -9.79
C ASP A 38 8.31 10.08 -9.38
N ARG A 39 8.59 9.89 -8.09
CA ARG A 39 8.93 8.56 -7.58
C ARG A 39 7.66 7.79 -7.29
N VAL A 40 7.68 6.50 -7.55
CA VAL A 40 6.57 5.58 -7.31
C VAL A 40 6.88 4.70 -6.12
N PHE A 41 6.08 4.82 -5.09
CA PHE A 41 6.16 4.02 -3.87
C PHE A 41 5.15 2.88 -3.97
N CYS A 42 5.63 1.65 -3.92
CA CYS A 42 4.82 0.45 -3.94
C CYS A 42 4.78 -0.17 -2.55
N PHE A 43 3.60 -0.22 -1.96
CA PHE A 43 3.37 -0.94 -0.71
C PHE A 43 2.93 -2.36 -1.01
N ASN A 44 3.70 -3.34 -0.58
CA ASN A 44 3.50 -4.73 -0.92
C ASN A 44 3.52 -5.64 0.31
N ARG A 45 3.20 -6.91 0.10
CA ARG A 45 3.07 -7.92 1.15
C ARG A 45 4.31 -8.79 1.34
N SER A 46 5.41 -8.43 0.69
CA SER A 46 6.68 -9.11 0.88
C SER A 46 7.26 -8.78 2.25
N PRO A 47 7.69 -9.76 3.05
CA PRO A 47 8.08 -9.51 4.44
C PRO A 47 9.37 -8.71 4.60
N ASP A 48 10.25 -8.74 3.60
CA ASP A 48 11.59 -8.16 3.68
C ASP A 48 11.72 -6.79 2.99
N HIS A 49 10.70 -6.38 2.24
CA HIS A 49 10.68 -5.13 1.48
C HIS A 49 9.26 -4.61 1.29
N HIS A 50 8.61 -4.23 2.39
CA HIS A 50 7.24 -3.73 2.35
C HIS A 50 7.05 -2.52 1.45
N ILE A 51 8.03 -1.61 1.42
CA ILE A 51 8.05 -0.46 0.51
C ILE A 51 9.18 -0.61 -0.49
N VAL A 52 8.82 -0.58 -1.76
CA VAL A 52 9.77 -0.53 -2.88
C VAL A 52 9.53 0.76 -3.66
N ILE A 53 10.60 1.48 -3.96
CA ILE A 53 10.55 2.80 -4.57
C ILE A 53 11.23 2.74 -5.93
N PHE A 54 10.54 3.25 -6.93
CA PHE A 54 11.02 3.35 -8.32
C PHE A 54 11.07 4.81 -8.76
N ASP A 55 11.89 5.09 -9.75
CA ASP A 55 11.77 6.32 -10.51
C ASP A 55 10.60 6.25 -11.52
N ARG A 56 10.38 7.33 -12.25
CA ARG A 56 9.33 7.43 -13.27
C ARG A 56 9.45 6.40 -14.37
N GLU A 57 10.66 5.99 -14.71
CA GLU A 57 10.97 5.00 -15.75
C GLU A 57 10.85 3.55 -15.26
N GLY A 58 10.61 3.35 -13.96
CA GLY A 58 10.48 2.04 -13.33
C GLY A 58 11.81 1.43 -12.86
N ASN A 59 12.89 2.22 -12.85
CA ASN A 59 14.15 1.75 -12.29
C ASN A 59 14.04 1.70 -10.76
N TYR A 60 14.50 0.60 -10.18
CA TYR A 60 14.58 0.46 -8.72
C TYR A 60 15.52 1.51 -8.13
N LEU A 61 15.05 2.23 -7.12
CA LEU A 61 15.82 3.23 -6.38
C LEU A 61 16.20 2.75 -4.98
N HIS A 62 15.23 2.31 -4.22
CA HIS A 62 15.40 1.98 -2.80
C HIS A 62 14.25 1.13 -2.30
N HIS A 63 14.45 0.50 -1.14
CA HIS A 63 13.40 -0.17 -0.38
C HIS A 63 13.62 0.01 1.12
N TRP A 64 12.58 -0.21 1.89
CA TRP A 64 12.65 -0.34 3.33
C TRP A 64 11.55 -1.24 3.86
N ASP A 65 11.84 -1.83 5.02
CA ASP A 65 10.88 -2.64 5.75
C ASP A 65 10.13 -1.75 6.73
N ALA A 66 8.83 -1.81 6.71
CA ALA A 66 7.95 -1.06 7.59
C ALA A 66 7.61 -1.81 8.89
N GLY A 67 8.33 -2.87 9.21
CA GLY A 67 8.12 -3.64 10.43
C GLY A 67 6.95 -4.62 10.35
N SER A 68 6.26 -4.82 11.46
CA SER A 68 5.28 -5.90 11.59
C SER A 68 3.93 -5.55 11.00
N PHE A 69 3.78 -5.63 9.69
CA PHE A 69 2.48 -5.61 9.02
C PHE A 69 1.89 -7.02 8.99
N THR A 70 0.58 -7.10 9.25
CA THR A 70 -0.18 -8.35 9.08
C THR A 70 -0.76 -8.42 7.68
N PHE A 71 -1.34 -7.30 7.22
CA PHE A 71 -1.91 -7.22 5.89
C PHE A 71 -1.78 -5.81 5.32
N ALA A 72 -0.73 -5.60 4.54
CA ALA A 72 -0.52 -4.34 3.81
C ALA A 72 -1.74 -4.02 2.93
N HIS A 73 -2.30 -2.82 3.05
CA HIS A 73 -3.55 -2.46 2.39
C HIS A 73 -3.47 -1.19 1.54
N ALA A 74 -3.10 -0.05 2.12
CA ALA A 74 -3.07 1.21 1.40
C ALA A 74 -1.86 2.07 1.75
N ILE A 75 -1.41 2.85 0.77
CA ILE A 75 -0.36 3.86 0.91
C ILE A 75 -0.90 5.22 0.44
N PHE A 76 -0.50 6.27 1.13
CA PHE A 76 -0.73 7.66 0.76
C PHE A 76 0.51 8.48 1.07
N ILE A 77 0.86 9.42 0.20
CA ILE A 77 1.96 10.38 0.44
C ILE A 77 1.33 11.77 0.57
N ASP A 78 1.57 12.42 1.71
CA ASP A 78 1.00 13.72 2.00
C ASP A 78 1.77 14.86 1.30
N HIS A 79 1.27 16.09 1.44
CA HIS A 79 1.85 17.27 0.81
C HIS A 79 3.25 17.64 1.35
N GLU A 80 3.64 17.10 2.51
CA GLU A 80 4.97 17.22 3.08
C GLU A 80 5.92 16.12 2.61
N GLY A 81 5.42 15.17 1.80
CA GLY A 81 6.16 14.01 1.31
C GLY A 81 6.25 12.86 2.31
N MET A 82 5.49 12.89 3.42
CA MET A 82 5.47 11.81 4.38
C MET A 82 4.61 10.65 3.90
N VAL A 83 5.04 9.44 4.20
CA VAL A 83 4.42 8.20 3.74
C VAL A 83 3.48 7.67 4.82
N TRP A 84 2.20 7.54 4.48
CA TRP A 84 1.19 6.96 5.34
C TRP A 84 0.86 5.55 4.88
N LEU A 85 0.94 4.59 5.79
CA LEU A 85 0.66 3.18 5.54
C LEU A 85 -0.49 2.69 6.41
N ILE A 86 -1.37 1.90 5.80
CA ILE A 86 -2.54 1.34 6.46
C ILE A 86 -2.42 -0.17 6.44
N ASP A 87 -2.49 -0.79 7.63
CA ASP A 87 -2.70 -2.23 7.77
C ASP A 87 -4.18 -2.50 7.98
N ARG A 88 -4.73 -3.41 7.19
CA ARG A 88 -6.15 -3.76 7.24
C ARG A 88 -6.53 -4.50 8.52
N ASP A 89 -5.67 -5.40 9.00
CA ASP A 89 -6.06 -6.40 9.97
C ASP A 89 -5.76 -5.99 11.43
N ILE A 90 -4.76 -5.13 11.63
CA ILE A 90 -4.36 -4.72 12.99
C ILE A 90 -4.97 -3.40 13.47
N GLY A 91 -5.75 -2.73 12.60
CA GLY A 91 -6.44 -1.49 12.94
C GLY A 91 -5.50 -0.30 13.20
N GLN A 92 -4.37 -0.24 12.52
CA GLN A 92 -3.39 0.83 12.69
C GLN A 92 -3.06 1.56 11.40
N VAL A 93 -2.76 2.86 11.54
CA VAL A 93 -2.21 3.72 10.50
C VAL A 93 -0.86 4.24 10.97
N PHE A 94 0.12 4.23 10.08
CA PHE A 94 1.49 4.63 10.38
C PHE A 94 1.94 5.78 9.49
N LYS A 95 2.65 6.76 10.05
CA LYS A 95 3.33 7.81 9.30
C LYS A 95 4.84 7.59 9.35
N TYR A 96 5.47 7.58 8.18
CA TYR A 96 6.92 7.44 8.02
C TYR A 96 7.51 8.60 7.24
N THR A 97 8.82 8.81 7.39
CA THR A 97 9.57 9.59 6.39
C THR A 97 9.68 8.79 5.08
N PRO A 98 10.01 9.45 3.95
CA PRO A 98 10.27 8.73 2.70
C PRO A 98 11.37 7.67 2.78
N GLU A 99 12.30 7.82 3.74
CA GLU A 99 13.42 6.90 4.01
C GLU A 99 13.06 5.74 4.95
N GLY A 100 11.82 5.72 5.48
CA GLY A 100 11.33 4.63 6.32
C GLY A 100 11.49 4.82 7.83
N GLN A 101 11.71 6.05 8.30
CA GLN A 101 11.69 6.34 9.75
C GLN A 101 10.24 6.51 10.23
N LEU A 102 9.81 5.72 11.20
CA LEU A 102 8.49 5.84 11.83
C LEU A 102 8.39 7.14 12.62
N LEU A 103 7.37 7.94 12.33
CA LEU A 103 7.09 9.22 12.99
C LEU A 103 5.86 9.16 13.90
N LEU A 104 4.82 8.45 13.50
CA LEU A 104 3.55 8.40 14.19
C LEU A 104 2.85 7.06 13.96
N THR A 105 2.19 6.56 15.00
CA THR A 105 1.25 5.44 14.92
C THR A 105 -0.11 5.91 15.45
N ILE A 106 -1.17 5.68 14.66
CA ILE A 106 -2.54 5.93 15.04
C ILE A 106 -3.24 4.58 15.24
N GLY A 107 -4.03 4.47 16.28
CA GLY A 107 -4.69 3.23 16.66
C GLY A 107 -3.85 2.35 17.58
N THR A 108 -4.49 1.37 18.18
CA THR A 108 -3.85 0.37 19.05
C THR A 108 -3.89 -0.98 18.34
N ARG A 109 -2.75 -1.65 18.29
CA ARG A 109 -2.64 -2.94 17.61
C ARG A 109 -3.65 -3.94 18.17
N ASP A 110 -4.34 -4.61 17.26
CA ASP A 110 -5.35 -5.64 17.57
C ASP A 110 -6.53 -5.15 18.42
N TYR A 111 -6.65 -3.82 18.61
CA TYR A 111 -7.80 -3.24 19.29
C TYR A 111 -8.89 -2.92 18.28
N GLN A 112 -10.05 -3.50 18.51
CA GLN A 112 -11.21 -3.32 17.65
C GLN A 112 -12.01 -2.08 18.03
N SER A 113 -12.44 -1.33 17.03
CA SER A 113 -13.32 -0.18 17.19
C SER A 113 -14.72 -0.61 17.62
N ASP A 114 -15.40 0.25 18.37
CA ASP A 114 -16.84 0.08 18.70
C ASP A 114 -17.74 0.11 17.44
N THR A 115 -17.20 0.53 16.31
CA THR A 115 -17.91 0.72 15.04
C THR A 115 -17.39 -0.16 13.92
N GLY A 116 -16.62 -1.20 14.22
CA GLY A 116 -15.97 -2.06 13.24
C GLY A 116 -16.87 -3.12 12.61
N ILE A 117 -16.30 -4.01 11.84
CA ILE A 117 -16.93 -5.13 11.14
C ILE A 117 -16.52 -6.45 11.80
N ALA A 118 -17.50 -7.34 12.18
CA ALA A 118 -17.22 -8.58 12.90
C ALA A 118 -16.49 -9.64 12.07
N GLU A 119 -16.80 -9.74 10.79
CA GLU A 119 -16.20 -10.72 9.92
C GLU A 119 -15.92 -10.11 8.55
N ILE A 120 -14.67 -10.22 8.10
CA ILE A 120 -14.31 -9.90 6.73
C ILE A 120 -14.61 -11.13 5.87
N SER A 121 -15.81 -11.20 5.34
CA SER A 121 -16.11 -12.10 4.24
C SER A 121 -15.53 -11.49 2.96
N SER A 122 -14.68 -12.22 2.26
CA SER A 122 -14.05 -11.78 1.00
C SER A 122 -15.06 -11.39 -0.10
N SER A 123 -16.32 -11.74 0.05
CA SER A 123 -17.37 -11.47 -0.93
C SER A 123 -18.31 -10.33 -0.57
N LEU A 124 -18.39 -9.92 0.71
CA LEU A 124 -19.42 -8.99 1.20
C LEU A 124 -18.93 -8.07 2.32
N ALA A 125 -17.66 -7.86 2.43
CA ALA A 125 -16.99 -7.18 3.53
C ALA A 125 -17.45 -5.74 3.81
N HIS A 126 -18.43 -5.25 3.10
CA HIS A 126 -18.69 -3.82 3.03
C HIS A 126 -20.04 -3.40 3.59
N THR A 127 -20.82 -4.29 4.15
CA THR A 127 -22.22 -3.95 4.31
C THR A 127 -22.71 -3.72 5.73
N VAL A 128 -22.01 -4.12 6.76
CA VAL A 128 -22.49 -3.93 8.13
C VAL A 128 -21.35 -3.65 9.09
N VAL A 129 -21.26 -2.42 9.52
CA VAL A 129 -20.41 -2.01 10.64
C VAL A 129 -21.15 -2.31 11.92
N ARG A 130 -20.54 -3.05 12.84
CA ARG A 130 -21.11 -3.41 14.15
C ARG A 130 -20.16 -3.00 15.27
N PRO A 131 -20.67 -2.67 16.46
CA PRO A 131 -19.83 -2.38 17.62
C PRO A 131 -18.85 -3.52 17.92
N GLY A 132 -17.60 -3.19 18.20
CA GLY A 132 -16.54 -4.15 18.51
C GLY A 132 -15.80 -4.74 17.31
N GLU A 133 -16.03 -4.24 16.10
CA GLU A 133 -15.45 -4.78 14.87
C GLU A 133 -14.41 -3.83 14.24
N PRO A 134 -13.33 -4.37 13.61
CA PRO A 134 -12.32 -3.52 13.02
C PRO A 134 -12.89 -2.70 11.85
N PHE A 135 -12.48 -1.48 11.77
CA PHE A 135 -12.83 -0.57 10.67
C PHE A 135 -11.87 -0.78 9.49
N ASN A 136 -12.42 -1.03 8.30
CA ASN A 136 -11.65 -1.13 7.04
C ASN A 136 -11.78 0.13 6.20
#